data_520b21b34cc9f78f67fcc7c443e49507
#
_entry.id   520b21b34cc9f78f67fcc7c443e49507
#
_cell.length_a   1.000
_cell.length_b   1.000
_cell.length_c   1.000
_cell.angle_alpha   90.00
_cell.angle_beta   90.00
_cell.angle_gamma   90.00
#
_symmetry.space_group_name_H-M   'P 1'
#
loop_
_entity.id
_entity.type
_entity.pdbx_description
1 polymer ?
#
loop_
_entity_poly.entity_id
_entity_poly.type
_entity_poly.pdbx_seq_one_letter_code
_entity_poly.pdbx_strand_id
1 'polypeptide(L)'
;GYIFKANHYDSYEADKEWMLKFGCVQVIEEETDHELMRPQWKQLMNALDRGDELVVSKFSNAVRGVRELAVCIEMCRIKVVRLISIHDRIDSRNELFKETTAAEVLEMIGALPEEIAALRKSSSHIMLLQKNIKSPAKTVKTLSRTERERTIVDMYNAGYSMDDIANVSGFSSRSSIFRILNKYNVDLNRGRTKGPRRKKGTEDAG
;
A
#
# COMPACT_ATOMS: atom_id res chain seq x y z
N GLY A 1 -10.48 5.46 -14.02
CA GLY A 1 -9.05 5.21 -14.04
C GLY A 1 -8.36 5.63 -12.75
N TYR A 2 -7.26 4.98 -12.40
CA TYR A 2 -6.41 5.37 -11.27
C TYR A 2 -4.94 5.31 -11.65
N ILE A 3 -4.18 6.37 -11.32
CA ILE A 3 -2.75 6.47 -11.52
C ILE A 3 -2.10 7.10 -10.28
N PHE A 4 -1.10 6.43 -9.72
CA PHE A 4 -0.21 7.02 -8.74
C PHE A 4 0.96 7.70 -9.46
N LYS A 5 1.10 9.01 -9.26
CA LYS A 5 2.17 9.83 -9.86
C LYS A 5 3.49 9.59 -9.14
N ALA A 6 4.06 8.40 -9.30
CA ALA A 6 5.41 8.15 -8.81
C ALA A 6 6.42 9.00 -9.61
N ASN A 7 7.41 9.54 -8.90
CA ASN A 7 8.54 10.18 -9.58
C ASN A 7 9.25 9.15 -10.46
N HIS A 8 9.62 9.53 -11.69
CA HIS A 8 10.14 8.66 -12.72
C HIS A 8 9.12 7.63 -13.28
N TYR A 9 7.83 7.93 -13.20
CA TYR A 9 6.83 7.18 -13.93
C TYR A 9 6.65 7.78 -15.32
N ASP A 10 7.51 7.37 -16.24
CA ASP A 10 7.63 7.97 -17.59
C ASP A 10 6.37 7.76 -18.46
N SER A 11 5.56 6.76 -18.14
CA SER A 11 4.34 6.42 -18.88
C SER A 11 3.09 7.19 -18.43
N TYR A 12 3.19 8.09 -17.46
CA TYR A 12 2.03 8.73 -16.83
C TYR A 12 1.08 9.40 -17.85
N GLU A 13 1.61 10.25 -18.72
CA GLU A 13 0.79 10.95 -19.72
C GLU A 13 0.15 9.99 -20.74
N ALA A 14 0.92 8.99 -21.19
CA ALA A 14 0.46 7.98 -22.13
C ALA A 14 -0.65 7.12 -21.51
N ASP A 15 -0.51 6.72 -20.27
CA ASP A 15 -1.50 5.91 -19.56
C ASP A 15 -2.80 6.70 -19.30
N LYS A 16 -2.67 7.96 -18.94
CA LYS A 16 -3.81 8.87 -18.77
C LYS A 16 -4.57 9.04 -20.09
N GLU A 17 -3.84 9.29 -21.18
CA GLU A 17 -4.44 9.39 -22.50
C GLU A 17 -5.11 8.08 -22.93
N TRP A 18 -4.47 6.94 -22.65
CA TRP A 18 -5.05 5.62 -22.93
C TRP A 18 -6.37 5.42 -22.17
N MET A 19 -6.38 5.74 -20.86
CA MET A 19 -7.59 5.62 -20.03
C MET A 19 -8.72 6.48 -20.54
N LEU A 20 -8.44 7.73 -20.96
CA LEU A 20 -9.43 8.63 -21.51
C LEU A 20 -9.97 8.13 -22.85
N LYS A 21 -9.10 7.63 -23.74
CA LYS A 21 -9.50 7.02 -25.02
C LYS A 21 -10.29 5.73 -24.85
N PHE A 22 -9.98 4.96 -23.82
CA PHE A 22 -10.73 3.75 -23.46
C PHE A 22 -12.15 4.09 -22.98
N GLY A 23 -12.41 5.31 -22.52
CA GLY A 23 -13.71 5.78 -22.07
C GLY A 23 -13.85 5.89 -20.56
N CYS A 24 -12.74 5.94 -19.81
CA CYS A 24 -12.81 6.23 -18.38
C CYS A 24 -13.48 7.60 -18.16
N VAL A 25 -14.59 7.61 -17.44
CA VAL A 25 -15.33 8.83 -17.09
C VAL A 25 -14.47 9.76 -16.24
N GLN A 26 -13.63 9.19 -15.39
CA GLN A 26 -12.72 9.91 -14.51
C GLN A 26 -11.39 9.18 -14.41
N VAL A 27 -10.29 9.93 -14.44
CA VAL A 27 -8.95 9.45 -14.10
C VAL A 27 -8.53 10.12 -12.78
N ILE A 28 -8.40 9.32 -11.75
CA ILE A 28 -8.03 9.75 -10.40
C ILE A 28 -6.51 9.64 -10.27
N GLU A 29 -5.91 10.75 -9.88
CA GLU A 29 -4.46 10.89 -9.75
C GLU A 29 -4.08 11.01 -8.29
N GLU A 30 -3.16 10.15 -7.84
CA GLU A 30 -2.62 10.18 -6.48
C GLU A 30 -1.22 10.77 -6.51
N GLU A 31 -1.01 11.85 -5.75
CA GLU A 31 0.30 12.51 -5.68
C GLU A 31 1.29 11.73 -4.81
N THR A 32 2.58 11.88 -5.09
CA THR A 32 3.68 11.20 -4.36
C THR A 32 3.65 11.46 -2.86
N ASP A 33 3.27 12.67 -2.44
CA ASP A 33 3.17 13.04 -1.02
C ASP A 33 2.10 12.22 -0.26
N HIS A 34 1.17 11.62 -0.98
CA HIS A 34 0.10 10.80 -0.44
C HIS A 34 0.40 9.29 -0.45
N GLU A 35 1.63 8.87 -0.79
CA GLU A 35 1.96 7.44 -0.92
C GLU A 35 1.57 6.60 0.30
N LEU A 36 1.76 7.12 1.52
CA LEU A 36 1.45 6.42 2.75
C LEU A 36 -0.05 6.28 3.01
N MET A 37 -0.80 7.33 2.76
CA MET A 37 -2.22 7.41 3.10
C MET A 37 -3.14 7.02 1.96
N ARG A 38 -2.74 7.35 0.75
CA ARG A 38 -3.48 7.14 -0.51
C ARG A 38 -4.98 7.41 -0.39
N PRO A 39 -5.36 8.65 -0.03
CA PRO A 39 -6.76 8.99 0.17
C PRO A 39 -7.60 8.82 -1.08
N GLN A 40 -7.03 9.13 -2.27
CA GLN A 40 -7.71 9.00 -3.54
C GLN A 40 -8.00 7.53 -3.89
N TRP A 41 -7.01 6.64 -3.70
CA TRP A 41 -7.21 5.20 -3.86
C TRP A 41 -8.31 4.66 -2.96
N LYS A 42 -8.27 5.01 -1.67
CA LYS A 42 -9.28 4.55 -0.70
C LYS A 42 -10.67 5.07 -1.03
N GLN A 43 -10.77 6.33 -1.42
CA GLN A 43 -12.03 6.92 -1.82
C GLN A 43 -12.59 6.24 -3.08
N LEU A 44 -11.74 6.00 -4.09
CA LEU A 44 -12.11 5.29 -5.30
C LEU A 44 -12.64 3.89 -4.98
N MET A 45 -11.88 3.09 -4.22
CA MET A 45 -12.27 1.73 -3.87
C MET A 45 -13.59 1.65 -3.11
N ASN A 46 -13.89 2.64 -2.28
CA ASN A 46 -15.18 2.74 -1.58
C ASN A 46 -16.33 3.17 -2.50
N ALA A 47 -16.04 4.05 -3.47
CA ALA A 47 -17.03 4.61 -4.39
C ALA A 47 -17.42 3.67 -5.54
N LEU A 48 -16.62 2.63 -5.84
CA LEU A 48 -16.94 1.67 -6.89
C LEU A 48 -18.26 0.96 -6.62
N ASP A 49 -19.11 0.93 -7.63
CA ASP A 49 -20.39 0.26 -7.61
C ASP A 49 -20.47 -0.91 -8.60
N ARG A 50 -21.58 -1.65 -8.54
CA ARG A 50 -21.80 -2.81 -9.40
C ARG A 50 -21.83 -2.40 -10.87
N GLY A 51 -20.97 -3.05 -11.66
CA GLY A 51 -20.88 -2.85 -13.10
C GLY A 51 -19.89 -1.77 -13.52
N ASP A 52 -19.24 -1.10 -12.57
CA ASP A 52 -18.14 -0.18 -12.86
C ASP A 52 -16.92 -0.91 -13.45
N GLU A 53 -16.06 -0.13 -14.08
CA GLU A 53 -14.77 -0.59 -14.60
C GLU A 53 -13.64 0.17 -13.91
N LEU A 54 -12.75 -0.57 -13.25
CA LEU A 54 -11.54 -0.04 -12.63
C LEU A 54 -10.34 -0.29 -13.55
N VAL A 55 -9.78 0.80 -14.08
CA VAL A 55 -8.56 0.76 -14.89
C VAL A 55 -7.39 1.30 -14.09
N VAL A 56 -6.33 0.52 -13.99
CA VAL A 56 -5.05 0.93 -13.38
C VAL A 56 -3.93 0.84 -14.40
N SER A 57 -2.91 1.67 -14.26
CA SER A 57 -1.74 1.61 -15.15
C SER A 57 -0.96 0.32 -14.98
N LYS A 58 -0.63 -0.03 -13.74
CA LYS A 58 0.01 -1.27 -13.33
C LYS A 58 -0.39 -1.62 -11.90
N PHE A 59 -0.45 -2.91 -11.54
CA PHE A 59 -0.78 -3.28 -10.16
C PHE A 59 0.24 -2.78 -9.15
N SER A 60 1.53 -2.81 -9.47
CA SER A 60 2.58 -2.24 -8.60
C SER A 60 2.44 -0.74 -8.37
N ASN A 61 1.81 -0.01 -9.31
CA ASN A 61 1.46 1.40 -9.15
C ASN A 61 0.22 1.58 -8.24
N ALA A 62 -0.78 0.73 -8.36
CA ALA A 62 -2.06 0.87 -7.67
C ALA A 62 -2.06 0.28 -6.24
N VAL A 63 -1.46 -0.90 -6.03
CA VAL A 63 -1.48 -1.59 -4.72
C VAL A 63 -0.12 -1.58 -4.04
N ARG A 64 -0.09 -1.91 -2.75
CA ARG A 64 1.13 -1.88 -1.92
C ARG A 64 1.56 -3.26 -1.41
N GLY A 65 1.15 -4.30 -2.10
CA GLY A 65 1.55 -5.68 -1.84
C GLY A 65 0.52 -6.69 -2.32
N VAL A 66 0.89 -7.95 -2.30
CA VAL A 66 0.04 -9.08 -2.75
C VAL A 66 -1.26 -9.14 -1.95
N ARG A 67 -1.21 -8.82 -0.65
CA ARG A 67 -2.41 -8.80 0.20
C ARG A 67 -3.43 -7.75 -0.25
N GLU A 68 -2.96 -6.54 -0.57
CA GLU A 68 -3.84 -5.48 -1.05
C GLU A 68 -4.38 -5.79 -2.45
N LEU A 69 -3.56 -6.41 -3.31
CA LEU A 69 -4.02 -6.93 -4.60
C LEU A 69 -5.15 -7.95 -4.41
N ALA A 70 -4.99 -8.90 -3.51
CA ALA A 70 -6.01 -9.91 -3.23
C ALA A 70 -7.33 -9.26 -2.75
N VAL A 71 -7.26 -8.28 -1.84
CA VAL A 71 -8.43 -7.52 -1.37
C VAL A 71 -9.08 -6.74 -2.51
N CYS A 72 -8.29 -6.10 -3.37
CA CYS A 72 -8.79 -5.38 -4.54
C CYS A 72 -9.54 -6.32 -5.50
N ILE A 73 -8.94 -7.47 -5.83
CA ILE A 73 -9.56 -8.48 -6.70
C ILE A 73 -10.85 -9.01 -6.08
N GLU A 74 -10.84 -9.34 -4.79
CA GLU A 74 -12.03 -9.85 -4.08
C GLU A 74 -13.17 -8.81 -4.10
N MET A 75 -12.85 -7.55 -3.83
CA MET A 75 -13.83 -6.47 -3.85
C MET A 75 -14.40 -6.24 -5.25
N CYS A 76 -13.56 -6.25 -6.28
CA CYS A 76 -14.02 -6.16 -7.68
C CYS A 76 -14.93 -7.34 -8.04
N ARG A 77 -14.60 -8.55 -7.58
CA ARG A 77 -15.43 -9.75 -7.79
C ARG A 77 -16.79 -9.63 -7.11
N ILE A 78 -16.82 -9.22 -5.85
CA ILE A 78 -18.08 -9.09 -5.07
C ILE A 78 -18.98 -8.01 -5.67
N LYS A 79 -18.42 -6.87 -6.03
CA LYS A 79 -19.15 -5.75 -6.63
C LYS A 79 -19.42 -5.93 -8.15
N VAL A 80 -18.92 -6.99 -8.76
CA VAL A 80 -19.01 -7.22 -10.22
C VAL A 80 -18.36 -6.06 -11.01
N VAL A 81 -17.25 -5.55 -10.52
CA VAL A 81 -16.43 -4.52 -11.16
C VAL A 81 -15.44 -5.18 -12.11
N ARG A 82 -15.34 -4.68 -13.34
CA ARG A 82 -14.28 -5.09 -14.27
C ARG A 82 -12.95 -4.46 -13.85
N LEU A 83 -11.92 -5.28 -13.70
CA LEU A 83 -10.58 -4.84 -13.35
C LEU A 83 -9.64 -4.97 -14.56
N ILE A 84 -8.99 -3.87 -14.92
CA ILE A 84 -8.07 -3.78 -16.05
C ILE A 84 -6.74 -3.20 -15.56
N SER A 85 -5.62 -3.88 -15.88
CA SER A 85 -4.27 -3.37 -15.71
C SER A 85 -3.58 -3.25 -17.06
N ILE A 86 -3.16 -2.03 -17.43
CA ILE A 86 -2.65 -1.74 -18.77
C ILE A 86 -1.32 -2.46 -19.01
N HIS A 87 -0.32 -2.20 -18.18
CA HIS A 87 1.03 -2.73 -18.37
C HIS A 87 1.21 -4.19 -17.94
N ASP A 88 0.37 -4.67 -17.02
CA ASP A 88 0.33 -6.09 -16.69
C ASP A 88 -0.47 -6.89 -17.74
N ARG A 89 -1.14 -6.21 -18.68
CA ARG A 89 -1.98 -6.81 -19.72
C ARG A 89 -3.04 -7.75 -19.15
N ILE A 90 -3.69 -7.32 -18.08
CA ILE A 90 -4.74 -8.09 -17.40
C ILE A 90 -6.08 -7.40 -17.57
N ASP A 91 -7.07 -8.16 -17.94
CA ASP A 91 -8.47 -7.78 -18.00
C ASP A 91 -9.32 -8.89 -17.42
N SER A 92 -10.04 -8.61 -16.34
CA SER A 92 -10.85 -9.63 -15.66
C SER A 92 -11.99 -10.22 -16.50
N ARG A 93 -12.35 -9.57 -17.63
CA ARG A 93 -13.30 -10.12 -18.61
C ARG A 93 -12.62 -10.79 -19.80
N ASN A 94 -11.28 -10.73 -19.87
CA ASN A 94 -10.52 -11.29 -20.99
C ASN A 94 -10.95 -10.79 -22.37
N GLU A 95 -11.35 -9.52 -22.47
CA GLU A 95 -11.77 -8.90 -23.73
C GLU A 95 -10.62 -8.19 -24.43
N LEU A 96 -9.77 -7.47 -23.66
CA LEU A 96 -8.68 -6.64 -24.19
C LEU A 96 -7.38 -7.41 -24.42
N PHE A 97 -6.99 -8.28 -23.49
CA PHE A 97 -5.70 -8.94 -23.48
C PHE A 97 -5.84 -10.47 -23.51
N LYS A 98 -6.47 -10.98 -24.58
CA LYS A 98 -6.79 -12.41 -24.75
C LYS A 98 -5.58 -13.32 -24.80
N GLU A 99 -4.42 -12.76 -25.11
CA GLU A 99 -3.16 -13.50 -25.26
C GLU A 99 -2.41 -13.69 -23.94
N THR A 100 -2.83 -12.99 -22.87
CA THR A 100 -2.18 -13.08 -21.57
C THR A 100 -2.34 -14.47 -20.97
N THR A 101 -1.21 -15.10 -20.69
CA THR A 101 -1.16 -16.45 -20.17
C THR A 101 -1.17 -16.49 -18.65
N ALA A 102 -1.55 -17.64 -18.08
CA ALA A 102 -1.45 -17.85 -16.63
C ALA A 102 -0.01 -17.73 -16.11
N ALA A 103 0.98 -18.08 -16.94
CA ALA A 103 2.39 -17.95 -16.59
C ALA A 103 2.78 -16.47 -16.38
N GLU A 104 2.38 -15.58 -17.29
CA GLU A 104 2.62 -14.14 -17.16
C GLU A 104 1.94 -13.55 -15.93
N VAL A 105 0.72 -13.98 -15.62
CA VAL A 105 0.01 -13.56 -14.40
C VAL A 105 0.75 -14.00 -13.13
N LEU A 106 1.26 -15.23 -13.10
CA LEU A 106 2.03 -15.74 -11.95
C LEU A 106 3.37 -15.01 -11.81
N GLU A 107 4.05 -14.72 -12.92
CA GLU A 107 5.28 -13.92 -12.93
C GLU A 107 5.03 -12.52 -12.41
N MET A 108 3.98 -11.84 -12.86
CA MET A 108 3.57 -10.53 -12.37
C MET A 108 3.30 -10.55 -10.85
N ILE A 109 2.56 -11.54 -10.34
CA ILE A 109 2.29 -11.66 -8.90
C ILE A 109 3.61 -11.87 -8.13
N GLY A 110 4.51 -12.69 -8.66
CA GLY A 110 5.84 -12.95 -8.06
C GLY A 110 6.73 -11.70 -8.02
N ALA A 111 6.74 -10.90 -9.09
CA ALA A 111 7.54 -9.68 -9.21
C ALA A 111 6.96 -8.49 -8.41
N LEU A 112 5.66 -8.52 -8.10
CA LEU A 112 4.94 -7.40 -7.48
C LEU A 112 5.60 -6.83 -6.22
N PRO A 113 6.11 -7.63 -5.25
CA PRO A 113 6.77 -7.09 -4.07
C PRO A 113 8.04 -6.29 -4.38
N GLU A 114 8.84 -6.75 -5.33
CA GLU A 114 10.08 -6.10 -5.74
C GLU A 114 9.81 -4.79 -6.49
N GLU A 115 8.85 -4.79 -7.39
CA GLU A 115 8.42 -3.58 -8.11
C GLU A 115 7.88 -2.51 -7.17
N ILE A 116 7.06 -2.89 -6.20
CA ILE A 116 6.55 -1.98 -5.17
C ILE A 116 7.69 -1.43 -4.31
N ALA A 117 8.65 -2.28 -3.93
CA ALA A 117 9.82 -1.84 -3.16
C ALA A 117 10.67 -0.84 -3.95
N ALA A 118 10.87 -1.06 -5.25
CA ALA A 118 11.58 -0.15 -6.13
C ALA A 118 10.86 1.20 -6.25
N LEU A 119 9.55 1.20 -6.45
CA LEU A 119 8.70 2.39 -6.54
C LEU A 119 8.73 3.21 -5.24
N ARG A 120 8.65 2.55 -4.08
CA ARG A 120 8.76 3.19 -2.77
C ARG A 120 10.14 3.79 -2.52
N LYS A 121 11.20 3.09 -2.91
CA LYS A 121 12.57 3.56 -2.75
C LYS A 121 12.80 4.85 -3.54
N SER A 122 12.31 4.93 -4.77
CA SER A 122 12.40 6.13 -5.60
C SER A 122 11.62 7.29 -4.98
N SER A 123 10.39 7.06 -4.53
CA SER A 123 9.54 8.08 -3.88
C SER A 123 10.14 8.57 -2.57
N SER A 124 10.66 7.68 -1.72
CA SER A 124 11.29 8.05 -0.44
C SER A 124 12.55 8.86 -0.63
N HIS A 125 13.38 8.52 -1.62
CA HIS A 125 14.61 9.26 -1.92
C HIS A 125 14.30 10.71 -2.32
N ILE A 126 13.27 10.94 -3.09
CA ILE A 126 12.87 12.27 -3.56
C ILE A 126 12.23 13.08 -2.44
N MET A 127 11.40 12.47 -1.59
CA MET A 127 10.90 13.14 -0.37
C MET A 127 12.04 13.60 0.54
N LEU A 128 13.10 12.81 0.65
CA LEU A 128 14.31 13.20 1.41
C LEU A 128 15.05 14.37 0.72
N LEU A 129 15.21 14.33 -0.61
CA LEU A 129 15.83 15.41 -1.37
C LEU A 129 15.01 16.69 -1.29
N GLN A 130 13.68 16.63 -1.42
CA GLN A 130 12.80 17.79 -1.31
C GLN A 130 12.79 18.39 0.10
N LYS A 131 12.86 17.57 1.15
CA LYS A 131 13.01 18.04 2.53
C LYS A 131 14.35 18.74 2.75
N ASN A 132 15.42 18.21 2.16
CA ASN A 132 16.75 18.82 2.24
C ASN A 132 16.85 20.16 1.50
N ILE A 133 16.06 20.37 0.44
CA ILE A 133 16.00 21.63 -0.30
C ILE A 133 15.14 22.67 0.42
N LYS A 134 14.06 22.27 1.11
CA LYS A 134 13.11 23.17 1.79
C LYS A 134 13.43 23.50 3.24
N SER A 135 14.37 22.79 3.87
CA SER A 135 14.80 23.05 5.25
C SER A 135 16.22 22.54 5.48
N PRO A 136 17.19 23.41 5.78
CA PRO A 136 18.46 22.95 6.31
C PRO A 136 18.22 22.35 7.70
N ALA A 137 18.43 21.03 7.79
CA ALA A 137 18.55 20.26 9.02
C ALA A 137 17.37 20.30 10.01
N LYS A 138 16.29 19.59 9.71
CA LYS A 138 15.51 18.94 10.77
C LYS A 138 15.28 17.47 10.43
N THR A 139 16.17 16.65 10.93
CA THR A 139 16.07 15.20 10.94
C THR A 139 14.73 14.76 11.55
N VAL A 140 14.19 13.61 11.17
CA VAL A 140 13.01 12.93 11.74
C VAL A 140 13.02 12.87 13.29
N LYS A 141 14.15 13.15 13.93
CA LYS A 141 14.30 13.37 15.38
C LYS A 141 13.52 14.57 15.94
N THR A 142 12.99 15.47 15.11
CA THR A 142 12.32 16.71 15.54
C THR A 142 10.80 16.71 15.36
N LEU A 143 10.20 15.63 14.84
CA LEU A 143 8.77 15.45 14.98
C LEU A 143 8.43 15.27 16.46
N SER A 144 7.37 15.93 16.93
CA SER A 144 6.90 15.72 18.30
C SER A 144 6.67 14.22 18.52
N ARG A 145 6.87 13.76 19.76
CA ARG A 145 6.70 12.34 20.11
C ARG A 145 5.33 11.81 19.67
N THR A 146 4.31 12.62 19.79
CA THR A 146 2.94 12.32 19.41
C THR A 146 2.74 12.16 17.89
N GLU A 147 3.39 12.97 17.09
CA GLU A 147 3.33 12.85 15.62
C GLU A 147 4.04 11.58 15.14
N ARG A 148 5.17 11.24 15.74
CA ARG A 148 5.88 9.98 15.44
C ARG A 148 5.07 8.75 15.83
N GLU A 149 4.39 8.78 16.98
CA GLU A 149 3.52 7.69 17.42
C GLU A 149 2.31 7.53 16.48
N ARG A 150 1.70 8.62 16.01
CA ARG A 150 0.62 8.59 15.02
C ARG A 150 1.08 8.00 13.68
N THR A 151 2.22 8.44 13.18
CA THR A 151 2.79 7.89 11.93
C THR A 151 2.97 6.36 12.01
N ILE A 152 3.41 5.84 13.16
CA ILE A 152 3.54 4.39 13.37
C ILE A 152 2.18 3.67 13.28
N VAL A 153 1.15 4.24 13.91
CA VAL A 153 -0.22 3.69 13.87
C VAL A 153 -0.76 3.70 12.45
N ASP A 154 -0.59 4.81 11.74
CA ASP A 154 -1.06 4.97 10.37
C ASP A 154 -0.37 4.00 9.41
N MET A 155 0.96 3.84 9.53
CA MET A 155 1.72 2.88 8.74
C MET A 155 1.29 1.43 9.01
N TYR A 156 1.08 1.07 10.28
CA TYR A 156 0.64 -0.27 10.64
C TYR A 156 -0.76 -0.58 10.08
N ASN A 157 -1.70 0.36 10.20
CA ASN A 157 -3.05 0.24 9.64
C ASN A 157 -3.04 0.18 8.11
N ALA A 158 -2.06 0.84 7.48
CA ALA A 158 -1.83 0.77 6.04
C ALA A 158 -1.16 -0.54 5.58
N GLY A 159 -0.83 -1.47 6.51
CA GLY A 159 -0.28 -2.79 6.20
C GLY A 159 1.22 -2.82 5.97
N TYR A 160 1.98 -1.79 6.39
CA TYR A 160 3.44 -1.80 6.32
C TYR A 160 4.04 -2.86 7.23
N SER A 161 5.17 -3.43 6.80
CA SER A 161 5.90 -4.38 7.64
C SER A 161 6.49 -3.69 8.89
N MET A 162 6.70 -4.45 9.96
CA MET A 162 7.31 -3.92 11.19
C MET A 162 8.72 -3.36 10.96
N ASP A 163 9.43 -3.89 9.95
CA ASP A 163 10.76 -3.44 9.58
C ASP A 163 10.71 -2.11 8.82
N ASP A 164 9.74 -1.94 7.91
CA ASP A 164 9.51 -0.67 7.22
C ASP A 164 9.13 0.43 8.22
N ILE A 165 8.25 0.11 9.17
CA ILE A 165 7.84 1.03 10.24
C ILE A 165 9.04 1.42 11.10
N ALA A 166 9.92 0.48 11.46
CA ALA A 166 11.13 0.75 12.21
C ALA A 166 12.06 1.70 11.46
N ASN A 167 12.31 1.42 10.18
CA ASN A 167 13.19 2.22 9.33
C ASN A 167 12.69 3.67 9.17
N VAL A 168 11.40 3.87 8.96
CA VAL A 168 10.80 5.20 8.75
C VAL A 168 10.68 5.97 10.06
N SER A 169 10.25 5.32 11.14
CA SER A 169 10.01 5.98 12.43
C SER A 169 11.27 6.24 13.24
N GLY A 170 12.41 5.66 12.84
CA GLY A 170 13.68 5.75 13.55
C GLY A 170 13.70 5.04 14.90
N PHE A 171 12.79 4.08 15.13
CA PHE A 171 12.83 3.20 16.28
C PHE A 171 13.68 1.95 15.96
N SER A 172 14.67 1.69 16.75
CA SER A 172 15.60 0.54 16.58
C SER A 172 15.02 -0.80 17.04
N SER A 173 13.85 -0.80 17.68
CA SER A 173 13.28 -2.00 18.30
C SER A 173 11.81 -2.21 17.93
N ARG A 174 11.49 -3.38 17.40
CA ARG A 174 10.10 -3.83 17.17
C ARG A 174 9.25 -3.76 18.44
N SER A 175 9.84 -3.99 19.61
CA SER A 175 9.14 -3.91 20.90
C SER A 175 8.63 -2.51 21.21
N SER A 176 9.36 -1.47 20.81
CA SER A 176 8.93 -0.08 20.97
C SER A 176 7.73 0.23 20.09
N ILE A 177 7.72 -0.26 18.85
CA ILE A 177 6.59 -0.11 17.92
C ILE A 177 5.35 -0.82 18.47
N PHE A 178 5.48 -2.07 18.94
CA PHE A 178 4.37 -2.80 19.57
C PHE A 178 3.80 -2.07 20.79
N ARG A 179 4.64 -1.43 21.60
CA ARG A 179 4.20 -0.66 22.77
C ARG A 179 3.36 0.55 22.34
N ILE A 180 3.73 1.21 21.24
CA ILE A 180 2.99 2.33 20.68
C ILE A 180 1.65 1.85 20.10
N LEU A 181 1.65 0.79 19.31
CA LEU A 181 0.42 0.22 18.74
C LEU A 181 -0.58 -0.18 19.85
N ASN A 182 -0.09 -0.82 20.92
CA ASN A 182 -0.91 -1.16 22.08
C ASN A 182 -1.44 0.09 22.82
N LYS A 183 -0.64 1.15 22.91
CA LYS A 183 -1.06 2.42 23.54
C LYS A 183 -2.26 3.05 22.81
N TYR A 184 -2.31 2.89 21.49
CA TYR A 184 -3.39 3.42 20.65
C TYR A 184 -4.48 2.39 20.34
N ASN A 185 -4.53 1.28 21.10
CA ASN A 185 -5.53 0.21 20.96
C ASN A 185 -5.66 -0.34 19.53
N VAL A 186 -4.56 -0.42 18.80
CA VAL A 186 -4.55 -0.99 17.46
C VAL A 186 -4.62 -2.51 17.56
N ASP A 187 -5.57 -3.12 16.88
CA ASP A 187 -5.68 -4.58 16.81
C ASP A 187 -4.46 -5.16 16.09
N LEU A 188 -3.60 -5.79 16.89
CA LEU A 188 -2.43 -6.45 16.36
C LEU A 188 -2.85 -7.78 15.73
N ASN A 189 -2.67 -7.93 14.42
CA ASN A 189 -2.82 -9.21 13.70
C ASN A 189 -1.71 -10.18 14.15
N ARG A 190 -1.76 -10.59 15.42
CA ARG A 190 -0.95 -11.67 15.95
C ARG A 190 -1.60 -12.96 15.48
N GLY A 191 -0.98 -13.62 14.47
CA GLY A 191 -1.33 -14.99 14.17
C GLY A 191 -1.48 -15.77 15.50
N ARG A 192 -2.57 -16.51 15.63
CA ARG A 192 -2.94 -17.31 16.81
C ARG A 192 -1.82 -18.30 17.15
N THR A 193 -0.88 -17.89 17.98
CA THR A 193 0.02 -18.82 18.67
C THR A 193 0.35 -18.24 20.04
N LYS A 194 -0.64 -18.24 20.92
CA LYS A 194 -0.38 -18.28 22.37
C LYS A 194 -1.00 -19.56 22.89
N GLY A 195 -0.15 -20.54 23.12
CA GLY A 195 -0.49 -21.63 24.02
C GLY A 195 -0.87 -21.09 25.40
N PRO A 196 -1.61 -21.88 26.22
CA PRO A 196 -2.12 -21.42 27.51
C PRO A 196 -0.96 -20.96 28.40
N ARG A 197 -1.07 -19.76 28.98
CA ARG A 197 -0.14 -19.27 29.99
C ARG A 197 -0.17 -20.23 31.18
N ARG A 198 0.97 -20.85 31.52
CA ARG A 198 1.15 -21.51 32.80
C ARG A 198 0.90 -20.49 33.91
N LYS A 199 -0.12 -20.72 34.73
CA LYS A 199 -0.31 -20.00 36.00
C LYS A 199 0.92 -20.30 36.85
N LYS A 200 1.62 -19.26 37.33
CA LYS A 200 2.57 -19.40 38.42
C LYS A 200 1.82 -19.92 39.62
N GLY A 201 2.15 -21.14 40.10
CA GLY A 201 1.62 -21.67 41.32
C GLY A 201 2.02 -20.74 42.47
N THR A 202 1.07 -20.35 43.27
CA THR A 202 1.28 -19.88 44.63
C THR A 202 1.82 -21.04 45.42
N GLU A 203 3.09 -21.00 45.80
CA GLU A 203 3.60 -21.85 46.88
C GLU A 203 3.03 -21.30 48.16
N ASP A 204 2.04 -22.02 48.70
CA ASP A 204 1.60 -21.86 50.08
C ASP A 204 2.71 -22.33 51.01
N ALA A 205 3.13 -21.45 51.90
CA ALA A 205 3.91 -21.76 53.05
C ALA A 205 3.05 -22.55 54.06
N GLY A 206 3.57 -23.71 54.45
CA GLY A 206 3.20 -24.47 55.60
C GLY A 206 4.46 -24.81 56.39
#